data_f19bf0d13ef2ea32b841924004d768d7
#
_entry.id   f19bf0d13ef2ea32b841924004d768d7
#
_cell.length_a   1.000
_cell.length_b   1.000
_cell.length_c   1.000
_cell.angle_alpha   90.00
_cell.angle_beta   90.00
_cell.angle_gamma   90.00
#
_symmetry.space_group_name_H-M   'P 1'
#
loop_
_entity.id
_entity.type
_entity.pdbx_description
1 polymer ?
#
loop_
_entity_poly.entity_id
_entity_poly.type
_entity_poly.pdbx_seq_one_letter_code
_entity_poly.pdbx_strand_id
1 'polypeptide(L)'
;YHYPNSVEIVKFLKRGILIPAKVLNDNSLENEELGIIKGKFVRPFPVGSNVDLLLQPEDLIHDDKSNLKFDVVDRRFKGTNFIYTLRTNKGNLIPVFVHSHHIHQHEVDDKFGIKNPIYIDHIVCF
;
A
#
# COMPACT_ATOMS: atom_id res chain seq x y z
N TYR A 1 2.43 8.54 -13.35
CA TYR A 1 1.35 7.55 -13.43
C TYR A 1 1.54 6.41 -12.42
N HIS A 2 2.45 6.62 -11.49
CA HIS A 2 2.76 5.65 -10.45
C HIS A 2 1.57 5.48 -9.51
N TYR A 3 1.08 6.59 -8.97
CA TYR A 3 -0.11 6.58 -8.12
C TYR A 3 -1.35 6.89 -8.96
N PRO A 4 -2.46 6.18 -8.73
CA PRO A 4 -3.72 6.59 -9.34
C PRO A 4 -4.13 7.98 -8.84
N ASN A 5 -4.77 8.74 -9.71
CA ASN A 5 -5.13 10.13 -9.39
C ASN A 5 -6.60 10.31 -9.03
N SER A 6 -7.37 9.23 -8.99
CA SER A 6 -8.77 9.30 -8.59
C SER A 6 -9.22 8.01 -7.93
N VAL A 7 -10.22 8.12 -7.06
CA VAL A 7 -10.84 6.97 -6.39
C VAL A 7 -11.45 6.02 -7.42
N GLU A 8 -12.03 6.54 -8.50
CA GLU A 8 -12.64 5.71 -9.54
C GLU A 8 -11.61 4.78 -10.20
N ILE A 9 -10.40 5.27 -10.42
CA ILE A 9 -9.31 4.45 -10.98
C ILE A 9 -8.95 3.36 -9.99
N VAL A 10 -8.79 3.69 -8.72
CA VAL A 10 -8.42 2.71 -7.68
C VAL A 10 -9.42 1.57 -7.62
N LYS A 11 -10.72 1.85 -7.77
CA LYS A 11 -11.77 0.83 -7.72
C LYS A 11 -11.62 -0.25 -8.78
N PHE A 12 -10.96 0.04 -9.89
CA PHE A 12 -10.78 -0.89 -11.01
C PHE A 12 -9.41 -1.57 -11.04
N LEU A 13 -8.53 -1.23 -10.11
CA LEU A 13 -7.18 -1.80 -10.10
C LEU A 13 -7.23 -3.24 -9.60
N LYS A 14 -6.90 -4.18 -10.48
CA LYS A 14 -6.83 -5.61 -10.14
C LYS A 14 -5.41 -6.06 -9.82
N ARG A 15 -4.42 -5.39 -10.38
CA ARG A 15 -3.01 -5.77 -10.28
C ARG A 15 -2.19 -4.86 -9.37
N GLY A 16 -2.88 -4.00 -8.61
CA GLY A 16 -2.22 -3.04 -7.76
C GLY A 16 -1.75 -1.80 -8.50
N ILE A 17 -0.86 -1.07 -7.87
CA ILE A 17 -0.34 0.20 -8.38
C ILE A 17 1.19 0.16 -8.39
N LEU A 18 1.79 1.03 -9.19
CA LEU A 18 3.23 1.25 -9.17
C LEU A 18 3.54 2.48 -8.33
N ILE A 19 4.45 2.32 -7.37
CA ILE A 19 4.88 3.42 -6.52
C ILE A 19 6.41 3.57 -6.60
N PRO A 20 6.93 4.79 -6.52
CA PRO A 20 8.37 4.99 -6.58
C PRO A 20 9.04 4.51 -5.31
N ALA A 21 10.20 3.91 -5.44
CA ALA A 21 10.96 3.42 -4.31
C ALA A 21 12.45 3.43 -4.61
N LYS A 22 13.26 3.39 -3.55
CA LYS A 22 14.71 3.33 -3.64
C LYS A 22 15.20 2.05 -3.00
N VAL A 23 16.03 1.29 -3.69
CA VAL A 23 16.59 0.05 -3.18
C VAL A 23 17.64 0.37 -2.11
N LEU A 24 17.44 -0.16 -0.90
CA LEU A 24 18.34 0.07 0.23
C LEU A 24 19.40 -1.03 0.36
N ASN A 25 18.99 -2.28 0.14
CA ASN A 25 19.85 -3.45 0.17
C ASN A 25 19.14 -4.59 -0.58
N ASP A 26 19.65 -5.83 -0.44
CA ASP A 26 19.12 -6.97 -1.19
C ASP A 26 17.76 -7.48 -0.70
N ASN A 27 17.24 -6.94 0.41
CA ASN A 27 15.95 -7.37 0.97
C ASN A 27 15.08 -6.21 1.46
N SER A 28 15.39 -4.97 1.09
CA SER A 28 14.55 -3.84 1.48
C SER A 28 14.65 -2.68 0.49
N LEU A 29 13.57 -1.91 0.47
CA LEU A 29 13.49 -0.66 -0.26
C LEU A 29 12.69 0.35 0.55
N GLU A 30 12.67 1.58 0.10
CA GLU A 30 12.00 2.67 0.81
C GLU A 30 11.13 3.46 -0.14
N ASN A 31 9.87 3.66 0.25
CA ASN A 31 8.99 4.64 -0.36
C ASN A 31 8.89 5.84 0.58
N GLU A 32 8.88 7.04 0.03
CA GLU A 32 8.89 8.28 0.80
C GLU A 32 7.73 8.38 1.77
N GLU A 33 6.56 7.85 1.43
CA GLU A 33 5.35 7.96 2.24
C GLU A 33 5.05 6.71 3.08
N LEU A 34 5.42 5.54 2.58
CA LEU A 34 5.15 4.26 3.26
C LEU A 34 6.31 3.80 4.14
N GLY A 35 7.49 4.40 3.98
CA GLY A 35 8.65 4.02 4.75
C GLY A 35 9.34 2.77 4.21
N ILE A 36 9.92 2.00 5.12
CA ILE A 36 10.71 0.81 4.79
C ILE A 36 9.79 -0.33 4.41
N ILE A 37 10.10 -0.97 3.29
CA ILE A 37 9.40 -2.15 2.79
C ILE A 37 10.42 -3.26 2.69
N LYS A 38 10.16 -4.37 3.38
CA LYS A 38 11.04 -5.53 3.45
C LYS A 38 10.45 -6.71 2.71
N GLY A 39 11.32 -7.53 2.16
CA GLY A 39 10.88 -8.73 1.49
C GLY A 39 11.95 -9.28 0.57
N LYS A 40 11.55 -10.24 -0.26
CA LYS A 40 12.46 -10.88 -1.19
C LYS A 40 12.22 -10.36 -2.60
N PHE A 41 13.25 -9.79 -3.20
CA PHE A 41 13.17 -9.33 -4.59
C PHE A 41 13.06 -10.53 -5.53
N VAL A 42 12.15 -10.45 -6.48
CA VAL A 42 12.00 -11.47 -7.52
C VAL A 42 13.24 -11.52 -8.41
N ARG A 43 13.83 -10.35 -8.64
CA ARG A 43 15.12 -10.22 -9.34
C ARG A 43 15.94 -9.13 -8.66
N PRO A 44 17.28 -9.21 -8.70
CA PRO A 44 18.12 -8.23 -8.02
C PRO A 44 18.11 -6.88 -8.69
N PHE A 45 18.30 -5.83 -7.87
CA PHE A 45 18.52 -4.47 -8.32
C PHE A 45 19.70 -3.87 -7.56
N PRO A 46 20.49 -3.01 -8.19
CA PRO A 46 21.61 -2.38 -7.49
C PRO A 46 21.14 -1.52 -6.31
N VAL A 47 21.90 -1.54 -5.22
CA VAL A 47 21.65 -0.66 -4.09
C VAL A 47 21.68 0.79 -4.54
N GLY A 48 20.69 1.57 -4.08
CA GLY A 48 20.57 2.98 -4.45
C GLY A 48 19.79 3.23 -5.73
N SER A 49 19.40 2.17 -6.46
CA SER A 49 18.62 2.37 -7.69
C SER A 49 17.20 2.81 -7.37
N ASN A 50 16.64 3.63 -8.25
CA ASN A 50 15.25 4.05 -8.21
C ASN A 50 14.43 3.08 -9.03
N VAL A 51 13.38 2.54 -8.44
CA VAL A 51 12.54 1.53 -9.07
C VAL A 51 11.07 1.89 -8.87
N ASP A 52 10.21 1.23 -9.64
CA ASP A 52 8.77 1.27 -9.42
C ASP A 52 8.34 -0.05 -8.78
N LEU A 53 7.88 0.03 -7.55
CA LEU A 53 7.40 -1.13 -6.81
C LEU A 53 5.95 -1.40 -7.16
N LEU A 54 5.63 -2.66 -7.49
CA LEU A 54 4.25 -3.09 -7.61
C LEU A 54 3.69 -3.31 -6.22
N LEU A 55 2.74 -2.47 -5.81
CA LEU A 55 2.05 -2.57 -4.54
C LEU A 55 0.64 -3.07 -4.78
N GLN A 56 0.29 -4.20 -4.17
CA GLN A 56 -1.03 -4.79 -4.28
C GLN A 56 -1.87 -4.47 -3.04
N PRO A 57 -3.21 -4.43 -3.17
CA PRO A 57 -4.07 -4.11 -2.01
C PRO A 57 -3.87 -5.03 -0.81
N GLU A 58 -3.55 -6.28 -1.03
CA GLU A 58 -3.30 -7.26 0.04
C GLU A 58 -1.92 -7.15 0.68
N ASP A 59 -1.02 -6.33 0.14
CA ASP A 59 0.32 -6.16 0.71
C ASP A 59 0.32 -5.30 1.97
N LEU A 60 -0.69 -4.46 2.14
CA LEU A 60 -0.80 -3.57 3.29
C LEU A 60 -1.69 -4.21 4.34
N ILE A 61 -1.21 -4.23 5.59
CA ILE A 61 -1.92 -4.84 6.71
C ILE A 61 -2.41 -3.74 7.65
N HIS A 62 -3.71 -3.80 8.00
CA HIS A 62 -4.31 -2.87 8.93
C HIS A 62 -3.75 -3.08 10.34
N ASP A 63 -3.37 -1.98 10.98
CA ASP A 63 -2.88 -1.98 12.36
C ASP A 63 -3.24 -0.65 13.02
N ASP A 64 -4.25 -0.66 13.88
CA ASP A 64 -4.72 0.55 14.57
C ASP A 64 -3.67 1.16 15.49
N LYS A 65 -2.69 0.38 15.91
CA LYS A 65 -1.62 0.85 16.80
C LYS A 65 -0.44 1.45 16.06
N SER A 66 -0.43 1.34 14.74
CA SER A 66 0.66 1.87 13.94
C SER A 66 0.66 3.40 13.92
N ASN A 67 1.84 3.99 13.89
CA ASN A 67 1.99 5.43 13.68
C ASN A 67 1.87 5.82 12.21
N LEU A 68 1.94 4.84 11.31
CA LEU A 68 1.75 5.07 9.88
C LEU A 68 0.26 5.07 9.59
N LYS A 69 -0.35 6.25 9.50
CA LYS A 69 -1.79 6.41 9.34
C LYS A 69 -2.11 7.31 8.16
N PHE A 70 -3.18 6.95 7.46
CA PHE A 70 -3.67 7.71 6.30
C PHE A 70 -5.18 7.91 6.41
N ASP A 71 -5.70 8.88 5.65
CA ASP A 71 -7.13 9.15 5.63
C ASP A 71 -7.87 8.16 4.75
N VAL A 72 -9.02 7.68 5.21
CA VAL A 72 -9.93 6.89 4.39
C VAL A 72 -10.74 7.84 3.51
N VAL A 73 -10.65 7.67 2.19
CA VAL A 73 -11.42 8.48 1.25
C VAL A 73 -12.51 7.70 0.52
N ASP A 74 -12.45 6.38 0.56
CA ASP A 74 -13.49 5.52 0.00
C ASP A 74 -13.45 4.17 0.67
N ARG A 75 -14.61 3.53 0.76
CA ARG A 75 -14.76 2.18 1.28
C ARG A 75 -15.79 1.45 0.45
N ARG A 76 -15.45 0.26 0.00
CA ARG A 76 -16.36 -0.56 -0.79
C ARG A 76 -16.36 -1.99 -0.28
N PHE A 77 -17.55 -2.54 -0.09
CA PHE A 77 -17.70 -3.95 0.25
C PHE A 77 -17.71 -4.79 -1.01
N LYS A 78 -16.89 -5.84 -1.03
CA LYS A 78 -16.85 -6.80 -2.12
C LYS A 78 -16.90 -8.22 -1.57
N GLY A 79 -18.11 -8.73 -1.40
CA GLY A 79 -18.31 -10.09 -0.91
C GLY A 79 -17.77 -10.28 0.50
N THR A 80 -16.62 -10.91 0.63
CA THR A 80 -16.02 -11.19 1.94
C THR A 80 -15.00 -10.14 2.38
N ASN A 81 -14.74 -9.12 1.55
CA ASN A 81 -13.71 -8.14 1.83
C ASN A 81 -14.21 -6.72 1.67
N PHE A 82 -13.61 -5.81 2.41
CA PHE A 82 -13.68 -4.38 2.12
C PHE A 82 -12.44 -3.97 1.34
N ILE A 83 -12.63 -3.06 0.40
CA ILE A 83 -11.54 -2.37 -0.27
C ILE A 83 -11.59 -0.92 0.20
N TYR A 84 -10.54 -0.51 0.91
CA TYR A 84 -10.38 0.87 1.32
C TYR A 84 -9.47 1.59 0.33
N THR A 85 -9.82 2.82 0.00
CA THR A 85 -8.92 3.73 -0.67
C THR A 85 -8.43 4.74 0.36
N LEU A 86 -7.13 4.81 0.55
CA LEU A 86 -6.50 5.71 1.50
C LEU A 86 -5.79 6.83 0.76
N ARG A 87 -5.76 8.01 1.37
CA ARG A 87 -5.01 9.14 0.86
C ARG A 87 -3.80 9.39 1.75
N THR A 88 -2.64 9.46 1.13
CA THR A 88 -1.39 9.77 1.81
C THR A 88 -1.28 11.28 2.10
N ASN A 89 -0.28 11.66 2.90
CA ASN A 89 -0.06 13.07 3.24
C ASN A 89 0.22 13.94 2.02
N LYS A 90 0.76 13.35 0.97
CA LYS A 90 1.04 14.05 -0.30
C LYS A 90 -0.14 14.00 -1.27
N GLY A 91 -1.25 13.40 -0.88
CA GLY A 91 -2.44 13.31 -1.71
C GLY A 91 -2.48 12.11 -2.64
N ASN A 92 -1.57 11.17 -2.51
CA ASN A 92 -1.57 9.94 -3.31
C ASN A 92 -2.60 8.95 -2.77
N LEU A 93 -3.19 8.16 -3.66
CA LEU A 93 -4.21 7.19 -3.31
C LEU A 93 -3.63 5.78 -3.34
N ILE A 94 -3.92 5.00 -2.29
CA ILE A 94 -3.48 3.61 -2.20
C ILE A 94 -4.64 2.71 -1.80
N PRO A 95 -4.74 1.49 -2.36
CA PRO A 95 -5.79 0.54 -2.03
C PRO A 95 -5.35 -0.43 -0.93
N VAL A 96 -6.29 -0.81 -0.06
CA VAL A 96 -6.03 -1.81 0.99
C VAL A 96 -7.22 -2.75 1.10
N PHE A 97 -6.96 -4.08 1.11
CA PHE A 97 -7.98 -5.08 1.38
C PHE A 97 -8.04 -5.40 2.86
N VAL A 98 -9.27 -5.48 3.38
CA VAL A 98 -9.52 -5.90 4.75
C VAL A 98 -10.66 -6.93 4.73
N HIS A 99 -10.49 -8.03 5.46
CA HIS A 99 -11.56 -9.03 5.58
C HIS A 99 -12.78 -8.45 6.28
N SER A 100 -13.98 -8.83 5.81
CA SER A 100 -15.22 -8.29 6.34
C SER A 100 -15.49 -8.69 7.81
N HIS A 101 -14.84 -9.73 8.30
CA HIS A 101 -14.96 -10.13 9.71
C HIS A 101 -14.03 -9.36 10.64
N HIS A 102 -13.31 -8.38 10.12
CA HIS A 102 -12.48 -7.49 10.96
C HIS A 102 -13.39 -6.75 11.95
N ILE A 103 -12.95 -6.65 13.21
CA ILE A 103 -13.76 -6.12 14.31
C ILE A 103 -14.14 -4.66 14.07
N HIS A 104 -13.21 -3.86 13.55
CA HIS A 104 -13.43 -2.44 13.29
C HIS A 104 -13.69 -2.19 11.82
N GLN A 105 -14.71 -1.38 11.55
CA GLN A 105 -14.88 -0.80 10.24
C GLN A 105 -14.52 0.68 10.31
N HIS A 106 -13.76 1.13 9.35
CA HIS A 106 -13.36 2.53 9.26
C HIS A 106 -14.28 3.25 8.28
N GLU A 107 -14.81 4.38 8.71
CA GLU A 107 -15.64 5.22 7.85
C GLU A 107 -14.78 6.16 7.02
N VAL A 108 -15.38 6.74 5.98
CA VAL A 108 -14.72 7.80 5.22
C VAL A 108 -14.34 8.93 6.20
N ASP A 109 -13.16 9.49 6.00
CA ASP A 109 -12.51 10.51 6.84
C ASP A 109 -11.89 9.98 8.15
N ASP A 110 -12.02 8.70 8.45
CA ASP A 110 -11.29 8.09 9.56
C ASP A 110 -9.80 7.94 9.22
N LYS A 111 -9.00 7.82 10.26
CA LYS A 111 -7.59 7.44 10.12
C LYS A 111 -7.47 5.93 10.06
N PHE A 112 -6.65 5.44 9.15
CA PHE A 112 -6.43 4.02 8.94
C PHE A 112 -4.94 3.72 9.12
N GLY A 113 -4.60 2.91 10.12
CA GLY A 113 -3.22 2.55 10.41
C GLY A 113 -2.74 1.38 9.56
N ILE A 114 -1.52 1.47 9.08
CA ILE A 114 -0.86 0.43 8.30
C ILE A 114 0.31 -0.13 9.12
N LYS A 115 0.38 -1.45 9.22
CA LYS A 115 1.47 -2.11 9.94
C LYS A 115 2.82 -1.72 9.33
N ASN A 116 3.75 -1.33 10.18
CA ASN A 116 5.06 -0.82 9.79
C ASN A 116 6.16 -1.55 10.57
N PRO A 117 7.23 -2.02 9.95
CA PRO A 117 7.52 -1.95 8.51
C PRO A 117 6.61 -2.86 7.69
N ILE A 118 6.48 -2.53 6.41
CA ILE A 118 5.68 -3.30 5.47
C ILE A 118 6.50 -4.50 5.00
N TYR A 119 5.85 -5.68 4.93
CA TYR A 119 6.48 -6.90 4.42
C TYR A 119 5.76 -7.37 3.18
N ILE A 120 6.52 -7.60 2.12
CA ILE A 120 6.00 -8.14 0.85
C ILE A 120 6.81 -9.39 0.53
N ASP A 121 6.15 -10.56 0.46
CA ASP A 121 6.83 -11.85 0.25
C ASP A 121 7.66 -11.85 -1.03
N HIS A 122 7.10 -11.31 -2.11
CA HIS A 122 7.76 -11.26 -3.41
C HIS A 122 7.72 -9.82 -3.92
N ILE A 123 8.84 -9.14 -3.79
CA ILE A 123 8.98 -7.75 -4.25
C ILE A 123 9.18 -7.75 -5.76
N VAL A 124 8.20 -7.18 -6.48
CA VAL A 124 8.24 -7.02 -7.92
C VAL A 124 8.45 -5.55 -8.25
N CYS A 125 9.52 -5.27 -8.97
CA CYS A 125 9.87 -3.89 -9.36
C CYS A 125 10.14 -3.81 -10.86
N PHE A 126 10.03 -2.60 -11.37
CA PHE A 126 10.27 -2.28 -12.76
C PHE A 126 11.19 -1.07 -12.90
#